data_705f88471ebda8e5fb6bced1f6f8938f
#
_entry.id   705f88471ebda8e5fb6bced1f6f8938f
#
_cell.length_a   1.000
_cell.length_b   1.000
_cell.length_c   1.000
_cell.angle_alpha   90.00
_cell.angle_beta   90.00
_cell.angle_gamma   90.00
#
_symmetry.space_group_name_H-M   'P 1'
#
loop_
_entity.id
_entity.type
_entity.pdbx_description
1 polymer ?
#
loop_
_entity_poly.entity_id
_entity_poly.type
_entity_poly.pdbx_seq_one_letter_code
_entity_poly.pdbx_strand_id
1 'polypeptide(L)' 'MSYEPGTAECRVLIQSKDQIEAMLLSLSKLERTDAILEQLRRVHSELEALHEERRKSLSAQRN' A
#
# COMPACT_ATOMS: atom_id res chain seq x y z
N MET A 1 -22.00 -17.29 -3.66
CA MET A 1 -21.26 -16.15 -3.18
C MET A 1 -20.17 -15.75 -4.17
N SER A 2 -20.15 -14.51 -4.51
CA SER A 2 -19.17 -14.09 -5.49
C SER A 2 -17.91 -13.61 -4.77
N TYR A 3 -16.80 -14.08 -5.24
CA TYR A 3 -15.50 -13.73 -4.73
C TYR A 3 -14.71 -13.01 -5.81
N GLU A 4 -14.22 -11.83 -5.48
CA GLU A 4 -13.47 -11.04 -6.43
C GLU A 4 -12.01 -10.93 -5.97
N PRO A 5 -11.13 -11.68 -6.61
CA PRO A 5 -9.72 -11.64 -6.21
C PRO A 5 -9.12 -10.24 -6.24
N GLY A 6 -9.54 -9.42 -7.21
CA GLY A 6 -9.04 -8.05 -7.27
C GLY A 6 -9.41 -7.25 -6.06
N THR A 7 -10.63 -7.44 -5.54
CA THR A 7 -11.07 -6.74 -4.35
C THR A 7 -10.24 -7.17 -3.14
N ALA A 8 -9.95 -8.46 -3.03
CA ALA A 8 -9.13 -8.97 -1.94
C ALA A 8 -7.72 -8.39 -2.02
N GLU A 9 -7.17 -8.30 -3.23
CA GLU A 9 -5.86 -7.71 -3.41
C GLU A 9 -5.84 -6.25 -2.99
N CYS A 10 -6.85 -5.51 -3.40
CA CYS A 10 -6.92 -4.10 -3.03
C CYS A 10 -6.99 -3.94 -1.51
N ARG A 11 -7.73 -4.80 -0.85
CA ARG A 11 -7.82 -4.74 0.61
C ARG A 11 -6.45 -4.98 1.25
N VAL A 12 -5.71 -5.97 0.75
CA VAL A 12 -4.39 -6.24 1.27
C VAL A 12 -3.47 -5.04 1.05
N LEU A 13 -3.54 -4.42 -0.11
CA LEU A 13 -2.70 -3.27 -0.40
C LEU A 13 -3.04 -2.10 0.51
N ILE A 14 -4.33 -1.86 0.73
CA ILE A 14 -4.75 -0.78 1.62
C ILE A 14 -4.26 -1.04 3.04
N GLN A 15 -4.42 -2.26 3.53
CA GLN A 15 -3.97 -2.59 4.87
C GLN A 15 -2.45 -2.47 5.00
N SER A 16 -1.74 -2.89 3.96
CA SER A 16 -0.28 -2.78 3.98
C SER A 16 0.17 -1.33 4.05
N LYS A 17 -0.49 -0.46 3.28
CA LYS A 17 -0.15 0.96 3.32
C LYS A 17 -0.44 1.54 4.70
N ASP A 18 -1.56 1.15 5.30
CA ASP A 18 -1.91 1.63 6.63
C ASP A 18 -0.86 1.20 7.66
N GLN A 19 -0.39 -0.04 7.54
CA GLN A 19 0.64 -0.53 8.44
C GLN A 19 1.94 0.25 8.29
N ILE A 20 2.30 0.57 7.05
CA ILE A 20 3.51 1.34 6.81
C ILE A 20 3.36 2.74 7.38
N GLU A 21 2.19 3.36 7.24
CA GLU A 21 1.95 4.68 7.81
C GLU A 21 2.07 4.65 9.32
N ALA A 22 1.55 3.60 9.96
CA ALA A 22 1.69 3.46 11.40
C ALA A 22 3.15 3.29 11.79
N MET A 23 3.90 2.52 11.00
CA MET A 23 5.32 2.34 11.26
C MET A 23 6.08 3.65 11.10
N LEU A 24 5.74 4.43 10.08
CA LEU A 24 6.39 5.72 9.89
C LEU A 24 6.19 6.62 11.10
N LEU A 25 4.98 6.65 11.62
CA LEU A 25 4.70 7.47 12.81
C LEU A 25 5.47 6.98 14.02
N SER A 26 5.48 5.67 14.24
CA SER A 26 6.17 5.11 15.39
C SER A 26 7.67 5.31 15.31
N LEU A 27 8.24 5.03 14.15
CA LEU A 27 9.69 5.11 13.99
C LEU A 27 10.19 6.54 13.97
N SER A 28 9.33 7.49 13.56
CA SER A 28 9.74 8.89 13.53
C SER A 28 10.03 9.44 14.92
N LYS A 29 9.57 8.75 15.96
CA LYS A 29 9.84 9.17 17.33
C LYS A 29 11.22 8.72 17.80
N LEU A 30 11.87 7.86 17.05
CA LEU A 30 13.20 7.36 17.40
C LEU A 30 14.25 8.13 16.62
N GLU A 31 15.47 8.14 17.18
CA GLU A 31 16.58 8.78 16.50
C GLU A 31 17.22 7.82 15.53
N ARG A 32 17.83 8.38 14.50
CA ARG A 32 18.62 7.62 13.54
C ARG A 32 17.79 6.63 12.73
N THR A 33 16.57 7.01 12.44
CA THR A 33 15.70 6.17 11.61
C THR A 33 15.45 6.79 10.24
N ASP A 34 16.20 7.82 9.87
CA ASP A 34 15.92 8.54 8.63
C ASP A 34 15.99 7.64 7.41
N ALA A 35 17.02 6.78 7.34
CA ALA A 35 17.15 5.88 6.19
C ALA A 35 16.01 4.89 6.13
N ILE A 36 15.60 4.39 7.29
CA ILE A 36 14.50 3.43 7.35
C ILE A 36 13.20 4.10 6.94
N LEU A 37 12.97 5.32 7.42
CA LEU A 37 11.76 6.04 7.07
C LEU A 37 11.69 6.30 5.57
N GLU A 38 12.82 6.63 4.97
CA GLU A 38 12.87 6.87 3.54
C GLU A 38 12.54 5.61 2.76
N GLN A 39 13.06 4.48 3.19
CA GLN A 39 12.74 3.21 2.54
C GLN A 39 11.28 2.87 2.67
N LEU A 40 10.69 3.11 3.84
CA LEU A 40 9.27 2.85 4.02
C LEU A 40 8.41 3.73 3.14
N ARG A 41 8.80 5.00 3.00
CA ARG A 41 8.06 5.91 2.11
C ARG A 41 8.13 5.43 0.67
N ARG A 42 9.28 4.92 0.26
CA ARG A 42 9.41 4.38 -1.09
C ARG A 42 8.52 3.18 -1.29
N VAL A 43 8.50 2.26 -0.31
CA VAL A 43 7.63 1.10 -0.41
C VAL A 43 6.18 1.53 -0.44
N HIS A 44 5.82 2.51 0.37
CA HIS A 44 4.45 3.02 0.38
C HIS A 44 4.06 3.55 -0.99
N SER A 45 4.94 4.32 -1.61
CA SER A 45 4.69 4.83 -2.95
C SER A 45 4.52 3.72 -3.97
N GLU A 46 5.34 2.69 -3.86
CA GLU A 46 5.23 1.55 -4.77
C GLU A 46 3.92 0.81 -4.58
N LEU A 47 3.47 0.69 -3.34
CA LEU A 47 2.20 0.05 -3.07
C LEU A 47 1.04 0.88 -3.63
N GLU A 48 1.15 2.19 -3.53
CA GLU A 48 0.12 3.05 -4.11
C GLU A 48 0.07 2.92 -5.62
N ALA A 49 1.22 2.86 -6.25
CA ALA A 49 1.27 2.70 -7.70
C ALA A 49 0.67 1.35 -8.10
N LEU A 50 1.01 0.30 -7.37
CA LEU A 50 0.46 -1.02 -7.64
C LEU A 50 -1.04 -1.03 -7.44
N HIS A 51 -1.52 -0.40 -6.39
CA HIS A 51 -2.96 -0.33 -6.12
C HIS A 51 -3.68 0.40 -7.24
N GLU A 52 -3.12 1.50 -7.69
CA GLU A 52 -3.70 2.25 -8.79
C GLU A 52 -3.77 1.42 -10.05
N GLU A 53 -2.71 0.67 -10.32
CA GLU A 53 -2.66 -0.20 -11.49
C GLU A 53 -3.74 -1.27 -11.42
N ARG A 54 -3.93 -1.86 -10.24
CA ARG A 54 -4.95 -2.89 -10.08
C ARG A 54 -6.34 -2.32 -10.27
N ARG A 55 -6.57 -1.11 -9.77
CA ARG A 55 -7.87 -0.47 -9.95
C ARG A 55 -8.16 -0.21 -11.43
N LYS A 56 -7.16 0.26 -12.15
CA LYS A 56 -7.34 0.50 -13.58
C LYS A 56 -7.62 -0.79 -14.33
N SER A 57 -6.91 -1.84 -13.95
CA SER A 57 -7.09 -3.14 -14.59
C SER A 57 -8.48 -3.67 -14.36
N LEU A 58 -8.98 -3.55 -13.15
CA LEU A 58 -10.33 -4.00 -12.84
C LEU A 58 -11.38 -3.18 -13.59
N SER A 59 -11.17 -1.88 -13.67
CA SER A 59 -12.08 -1.02 -14.42
C SER A 59 -12.13 -1.41 -15.89
N ALA A 60 -10.96 -1.69 -16.47
CA ALA A 60 -10.90 -2.07 -17.88
C ALA A 60 -11.61 -3.38 -18.14
N GLN A 61 -11.58 -4.28 -17.20
CA GLN A 61 -12.20 -5.59 -17.38
C GLN A 61 -13.72 -5.56 -17.24
N ARG A 62 -14.24 -4.49 -16.71
CA ARG A 62 -15.70 -4.43 -16.47
C ARG A 62 -16.50 -4.22 -17.74
N ASN A 63 -15.88 -3.83 -18.81
CA ASN A 63 -16.62 -3.68 -20.06
C ASN A 63 -17.03 -5.04 -20.63
#